data_295092ab269b74b4a9b5d10f434680b8
#
_entry.id   295092ab269b74b4a9b5d10f434680b8
#
_cell.length_a   1.000
_cell.length_b   1.000
_cell.length_c   1.000
_cell.angle_alpha   90.00
_cell.angle_beta   90.00
_cell.angle_gamma   90.00
#
_symmetry.space_group_name_H-M   'P 1'
#
loop_
_entity.id
_entity.type
_entity.pdbx_description
1 polymer ?
#
loop_
_entity_poly.entity_id
_entity_poly.type
_entity_poly.pdbx_seq_one_letter_code
_entity_poly.pdbx_strand_id
1 'polypeptide(L)'
;MISKIDFKIDELSSMKKYPDELFYIGNTKLLSKKKISIVGTRRPNSYTKEFTYKLASKLSDTGICIVSGAAMGVDAIAHQGAKAANTIAVVANGLDIRYPAVNKNLIVDIEKNGLMLSAYKENEKARNYTFVLRNEIVVSLGDILIVTQADINSGTLTSINYALKMGKKVFTLPHRLNESLGTQNLIKQNLINVIYDIDEFVEEITGIKKNSIQDEVLLFCKNNPSYEEAMNKFPNKIFEYELEGKIKIENGRIQIL
;
A
#
# COMPACT_ATOMS: atom_id res chain seq x y z
N MET A 1 5.25 6.58 -24.12
CA MET A 1 6.59 6.38 -24.75
C MET A 1 7.54 5.94 -23.67
N ILE A 2 8.38 4.95 -23.94
CA ILE A 2 9.43 4.51 -23.00
C ILE A 2 10.58 5.53 -23.08
N SER A 3 11.04 5.99 -21.94
CA SER A 3 12.16 6.94 -21.84
C SER A 3 13.17 6.43 -20.81
N LYS A 4 14.40 6.94 -20.85
CA LYS A 4 15.45 6.62 -19.89
C LYS A 4 15.54 7.71 -18.83
N ILE A 5 15.76 7.34 -17.57
CA ILE A 5 16.08 8.28 -16.50
C ILE A 5 17.50 8.78 -16.74
N ASP A 6 17.67 10.09 -16.80
CA ASP A 6 18.96 10.80 -17.04
C ASP A 6 19.45 11.56 -15.80
N PHE A 7 18.75 11.41 -14.67
CA PHE A 7 19.11 12.02 -13.39
C PHE A 7 19.28 10.96 -12.30
N LYS A 8 19.98 11.30 -11.24
CA LYS A 8 20.18 10.42 -10.09
C LYS A 8 18.94 10.39 -9.21
N ILE A 9 18.51 9.20 -8.81
CA ILE A 9 17.48 8.98 -7.80
C ILE A 9 18.21 8.65 -6.49
N ASP A 10 18.22 9.58 -5.55
CA ASP A 10 19.05 9.48 -4.35
C ASP A 10 18.71 8.28 -3.46
N GLU A 11 17.45 7.90 -3.38
CA GLU A 11 17.00 6.74 -2.61
C GLU A 11 17.63 5.43 -3.08
N LEU A 12 17.93 5.31 -4.39
CA LEU A 12 18.58 4.12 -4.95
C LEU A 12 20.07 4.00 -4.57
N SER A 13 20.65 5.05 -3.99
CA SER A 13 22.03 5.02 -3.49
C SER A 13 22.18 4.09 -2.27
N SER A 14 21.08 3.70 -1.64
CA SER A 14 21.06 2.70 -0.55
C SER A 14 21.20 1.26 -1.04
N MET A 15 21.07 1.00 -2.35
CA MET A 15 21.25 -0.31 -2.94
C MET A 15 22.70 -0.78 -2.91
N LYS A 16 22.92 -2.09 -2.90
CA LYS A 16 24.26 -2.69 -3.03
C LYS A 16 24.97 -2.24 -4.33
N LYS A 17 24.20 -2.14 -5.41
CA LYS A 17 24.65 -1.62 -6.70
C LYS A 17 23.53 -0.78 -7.30
N TYR A 18 23.84 0.48 -7.63
CA TYR A 18 22.92 1.36 -8.36
C TYR A 18 22.63 0.75 -9.75
N PRO A 19 21.39 0.77 -10.27
CA PRO A 19 21.08 0.28 -11.61
C PRO A 19 21.89 1.02 -12.68
N ASP A 20 22.48 0.26 -13.61
CA ASP A 20 23.27 0.85 -14.70
C ASP A 20 22.39 1.68 -15.65
N GLU A 21 21.15 1.25 -15.84
CA GLU A 21 20.12 1.94 -16.62
C GLU A 21 18.77 1.83 -15.90
N LEU A 22 17.94 2.85 -16.04
CA LEU A 22 16.58 2.84 -15.53
C LEU A 22 15.66 3.48 -16.57
N PHE A 23 14.61 2.78 -16.95
CA PHE A 23 13.62 3.20 -17.94
C PHE A 23 12.30 3.51 -17.26
N TYR A 24 11.51 4.40 -17.85
CA TYR A 24 10.22 4.77 -17.30
C TYR A 24 9.15 5.02 -18.36
N ILE A 25 7.88 4.91 -17.94
CA ILE A 25 6.68 5.42 -18.61
C ILE A 25 5.85 6.16 -17.56
N GLY A 26 5.37 7.35 -17.88
CA GLY A 26 4.45 8.12 -17.03
C GLY A 26 5.10 9.31 -16.33
N ASN A 27 4.65 9.61 -15.11
CA ASN A 27 4.91 10.86 -14.42
C ASN A 27 6.09 10.74 -13.44
N THR A 28 7.28 11.19 -13.85
CA THR A 28 8.50 11.19 -13.01
C THR A 28 8.43 12.12 -11.79
N LYS A 29 7.48 13.08 -11.74
CA LYS A 29 7.27 13.93 -10.55
C LYS A 29 6.89 13.13 -9.30
N LEU A 30 6.39 11.90 -9.47
CA LEU A 30 6.11 11.02 -8.34
C LEU A 30 7.38 10.60 -7.58
N LEU A 31 8.55 10.65 -8.21
CA LEU A 31 9.83 10.35 -7.55
C LEU A 31 10.21 11.39 -6.48
N SER A 32 9.73 12.62 -6.56
CA SER A 32 9.98 13.65 -5.55
C SER A 32 9.02 13.65 -4.37
N LYS A 33 7.95 12.82 -4.41
CA LYS A 33 7.03 12.68 -3.28
C LYS A 33 7.63 11.83 -2.16
N LYS A 34 7.13 11.98 -0.93
CA LYS A 34 7.32 10.98 0.13
C LYS A 34 6.74 9.64 -0.33
N LYS A 35 7.49 8.57 -0.19
CA LYS A 35 7.15 7.26 -0.74
C LYS A 35 7.15 6.17 0.32
N ILE A 36 6.21 5.24 0.22
CA ILE A 36 6.14 4.04 1.07
C ILE A 36 6.03 2.82 0.17
N SER A 37 6.89 1.82 0.42
CA SER A 37 6.84 0.55 -0.29
C SER A 37 5.90 -0.42 0.39
N ILE A 38 4.95 -0.99 -0.38
CA ILE A 38 4.02 -2.03 0.10
C ILE A 38 4.21 -3.26 -0.76
N VAL A 39 4.55 -4.39 -0.14
CA VAL A 39 4.75 -5.68 -0.81
C VAL A 39 4.16 -6.82 0.00
N GLY A 40 4.06 -8.02 -0.59
CA GLY A 40 3.61 -9.20 0.13
C GLY A 40 3.41 -10.42 -0.76
N THR A 41 2.62 -11.36 -0.25
CA THR A 41 2.33 -12.60 -0.95
C THR A 41 1.54 -12.36 -2.24
N ARG A 42 1.77 -13.22 -3.23
CA ARG A 42 0.98 -13.26 -4.47
C ARG A 42 -0.43 -13.85 -4.29
N ARG A 43 -0.70 -14.48 -3.14
CA ARG A 43 -1.98 -15.11 -2.79
C ARG A 43 -2.44 -14.68 -1.40
N PRO A 44 -2.80 -13.38 -1.22
CA PRO A 44 -3.25 -12.89 0.07
C PRO A 44 -4.62 -13.49 0.44
N ASN A 45 -4.83 -13.72 1.75
CA ASN A 45 -6.14 -14.04 2.29
C ASN A 45 -7.07 -12.80 2.24
N SER A 46 -8.37 -12.97 2.55
CA SER A 46 -9.35 -11.87 2.47
C SER A 46 -9.03 -10.71 3.41
N TYR A 47 -8.58 -11.02 4.63
CA TYR A 47 -8.12 -10.03 5.60
C TYR A 47 -6.98 -9.17 5.03
N THR A 48 -5.95 -9.81 4.50
CA THR A 48 -4.81 -9.10 3.91
C THR A 48 -5.22 -8.25 2.71
N LYS A 49 -6.13 -8.74 1.86
CA LYS A 49 -6.64 -7.97 0.71
C LYS A 49 -7.30 -6.68 1.16
N GLU A 50 -8.24 -6.78 2.09
CA GLU A 50 -8.99 -5.65 2.62
C GLU A 50 -8.06 -4.61 3.27
N PHE A 51 -7.22 -5.05 4.19
CA PHE A 51 -6.37 -4.13 4.94
C PHE A 51 -5.20 -3.57 4.13
N THR A 52 -4.69 -4.30 3.13
CA THR A 52 -3.72 -3.74 2.17
C THR A 52 -4.34 -2.61 1.35
N TYR A 53 -5.55 -2.81 0.83
CA TYR A 53 -6.26 -1.79 0.08
C TYR A 53 -6.53 -0.54 0.94
N LYS A 54 -7.10 -0.74 2.14
CA LYS A 54 -7.41 0.33 3.09
C LYS A 54 -6.17 1.14 3.48
N LEU A 55 -5.07 0.46 3.79
CA LEU A 55 -3.81 1.08 4.16
C LEU A 55 -3.23 1.90 3.00
N ALA A 56 -3.15 1.33 1.80
CA ALA A 56 -2.65 2.01 0.62
C ALA A 56 -3.50 3.24 0.24
N SER A 57 -4.84 3.12 0.34
CA SER A 57 -5.76 4.23 0.10
C SER A 57 -5.55 5.36 1.10
N LYS A 58 -5.54 5.06 2.40
CA LYS A 58 -5.36 6.09 3.45
C LYS A 58 -4.00 6.80 3.34
N LEU A 59 -2.93 6.08 3.09
CA LEU A 59 -1.61 6.68 2.86
C LEU A 59 -1.62 7.57 1.60
N SER A 60 -2.22 7.10 0.52
CA SER A 60 -2.33 7.86 -0.72
C SER A 60 -3.16 9.14 -0.57
N ASP A 61 -4.25 9.10 0.20
CA ASP A 61 -5.11 10.27 0.47
C ASP A 61 -4.36 11.36 1.27
N THR A 62 -3.26 11.02 1.96
CA THR A 62 -2.36 12.01 2.59
C THR A 62 -1.26 12.54 1.66
N GLY A 63 -1.25 12.13 0.39
CA GLY A 63 -0.27 12.54 -0.60
C GLY A 63 0.96 11.63 -0.71
N ILE A 64 1.09 10.60 0.14
CA ILE A 64 2.18 9.61 0.08
C ILE A 64 2.03 8.77 -1.19
N CYS A 65 3.11 8.67 -1.98
CA CYS A 65 3.15 7.83 -3.16
C CYS A 65 3.45 6.36 -2.76
N ILE A 66 2.65 5.42 -3.24
CA ILE A 66 2.84 4.00 -2.97
C ILE A 66 3.74 3.37 -4.02
N VAL A 67 4.79 2.68 -3.57
CA VAL A 67 5.72 1.95 -4.43
C VAL A 67 5.46 0.46 -4.29
N SER A 68 5.32 -0.25 -5.41
CA SER A 68 5.19 -1.70 -5.41
C SER A 68 5.66 -2.32 -6.72
N GLY A 69 5.54 -3.65 -6.85
CA GLY A 69 6.15 -4.40 -7.94
C GLY A 69 5.21 -4.82 -9.08
N ALA A 70 3.97 -4.38 -9.10
CA ALA A 70 2.93 -4.78 -10.06
C ALA A 70 2.69 -6.32 -10.16
N ALA A 71 3.17 -7.12 -9.22
CA ALA A 71 2.90 -8.55 -9.15
C ALA A 71 1.45 -8.83 -8.77
N MET A 72 1.02 -10.09 -8.91
CA MET A 72 -0.29 -10.52 -8.40
C MET A 72 -0.35 -10.35 -6.88
N GLY A 73 -1.56 -10.26 -6.33
CA GLY A 73 -1.81 -10.24 -4.89
C GLY A 73 -1.55 -8.87 -4.26
N VAL A 74 -0.74 -8.82 -3.21
CA VAL A 74 -0.52 -7.60 -2.41
C VAL A 74 -0.08 -6.42 -3.26
N ASP A 75 0.86 -6.61 -4.18
CA ASP A 75 1.38 -5.52 -5.03
C ASP A 75 0.24 -4.86 -5.85
N ALA A 76 -0.57 -5.68 -6.53
CA ALA A 76 -1.70 -5.17 -7.32
C ALA A 76 -2.73 -4.44 -6.45
N ILE A 77 -3.03 -4.98 -5.27
CA ILE A 77 -3.99 -4.38 -4.33
C ILE A 77 -3.45 -3.05 -3.78
N ALA A 78 -2.17 -2.97 -3.48
CA ALA A 78 -1.52 -1.74 -3.04
C ALA A 78 -1.63 -0.63 -4.11
N HIS A 79 -1.38 -0.96 -5.38
CA HIS A 79 -1.56 -0.03 -6.50
C HIS A 79 -3.02 0.41 -6.67
N GLN A 80 -3.98 -0.52 -6.54
CA GLN A 80 -5.41 -0.22 -6.63
C GLN A 80 -5.86 0.73 -5.50
N GLY A 81 -5.43 0.47 -4.27
CA GLY A 81 -5.73 1.33 -3.12
C GLY A 81 -5.13 2.73 -3.26
N ALA A 82 -3.89 2.83 -3.76
CA ALA A 82 -3.22 4.10 -3.98
C ALA A 82 -3.83 4.94 -5.12
N LYS A 83 -4.59 4.32 -6.01
CA LYS A 83 -5.02 4.87 -7.31
C LYS A 83 -3.81 5.12 -8.23
N ALA A 84 -4.01 4.97 -9.54
CA ALA A 84 -2.91 5.03 -10.51
C ALA A 84 -2.11 6.34 -10.46
N ALA A 85 -2.78 7.48 -10.20
CA ALA A 85 -2.16 8.80 -10.18
C ALA A 85 -1.17 9.04 -9.01
N ASN A 86 -1.14 8.15 -8.01
CA ASN A 86 -0.28 8.30 -6.83
C ASN A 86 0.50 7.01 -6.50
N THR A 87 0.93 6.29 -7.54
CA THR A 87 1.70 5.06 -7.36
C THR A 87 2.85 4.93 -8.35
N ILE A 88 3.91 4.25 -7.92
CA ILE A 88 5.07 3.88 -8.72
C ILE A 88 5.13 2.36 -8.78
N ALA A 89 5.05 1.81 -9.97
CA ALA A 89 5.21 0.38 -10.20
C ALA A 89 6.61 0.09 -10.78
N VAL A 90 7.38 -0.76 -10.10
CA VAL A 90 8.67 -1.23 -10.61
C VAL A 90 8.48 -2.63 -11.15
N VAL A 91 8.84 -2.89 -12.40
CA VAL A 91 8.67 -4.20 -13.03
C VAL A 91 10.01 -4.92 -13.27
N ALA A 92 9.96 -6.25 -13.39
CA ALA A 92 11.12 -7.12 -13.52
C ALA A 92 11.41 -7.50 -14.98
N ASN A 93 10.82 -6.77 -15.93
CA ASN A 93 10.91 -6.97 -17.39
C ASN A 93 10.94 -5.63 -18.12
N GLY A 94 11.20 -5.62 -19.41
CA GLY A 94 11.09 -4.42 -20.23
C GLY A 94 9.68 -3.82 -20.19
N LEU A 95 9.60 -2.49 -20.24
CA LEU A 95 8.33 -1.76 -20.09
C LEU A 95 7.33 -1.97 -21.24
N ASP A 96 7.79 -2.53 -22.36
CA ASP A 96 6.95 -2.97 -23.49
C ASP A 96 6.15 -4.25 -23.16
N ILE A 97 6.55 -5.00 -22.13
CA ILE A 97 5.92 -6.26 -21.71
C ILE A 97 5.04 -6.03 -20.47
N ARG A 98 3.73 -6.13 -20.63
CA ARG A 98 2.78 -6.01 -19.51
C ARG A 98 2.60 -7.34 -18.79
N TYR A 99 3.41 -7.56 -17.76
CA TYR A 99 3.44 -8.79 -16.96
C TYR A 99 3.20 -8.51 -15.47
N PRO A 100 2.39 -9.32 -14.76
CA PRO A 100 1.65 -10.49 -15.25
C PRO A 100 0.38 -10.08 -16.06
N ALA A 101 -0.05 -10.95 -16.98
CA ALA A 101 -1.17 -10.65 -17.88
C ALA A 101 -2.48 -10.34 -17.15
N VAL A 102 -2.70 -10.93 -15.97
CA VAL A 102 -3.88 -10.67 -15.12
C VAL A 102 -3.95 -9.22 -14.65
N ASN A 103 -2.82 -8.53 -14.52
CA ASN A 103 -2.73 -7.13 -14.10
C ASN A 103 -2.60 -6.15 -15.27
N LYS A 104 -2.82 -6.60 -16.53
CA LYS A 104 -2.65 -5.77 -17.72
C LYS A 104 -3.38 -4.42 -17.64
N ASN A 105 -4.64 -4.44 -17.22
CA ASN A 105 -5.45 -3.21 -17.14
C ASN A 105 -4.91 -2.25 -16.08
N LEU A 106 -4.49 -2.77 -14.91
CA LEU A 106 -3.84 -1.98 -13.86
C LEU A 106 -2.52 -1.37 -14.36
N ILE A 107 -1.70 -2.15 -15.05
CA ILE A 107 -0.42 -1.68 -15.61
C ILE A 107 -0.67 -0.55 -16.62
N VAL A 108 -1.62 -0.72 -17.53
CA VAL A 108 -2.01 0.32 -18.52
C VAL A 108 -2.51 1.60 -17.83
N ASP A 109 -3.25 1.47 -16.74
CA ASP A 109 -3.71 2.63 -15.98
C ASP A 109 -2.54 3.37 -15.30
N ILE A 110 -1.59 2.63 -14.71
CA ILE A 110 -0.37 3.22 -14.11
C ILE A 110 0.52 3.86 -15.18
N GLU A 111 0.67 3.25 -16.37
CA GLU A 111 1.40 3.83 -17.50
C GLU A 111 0.86 5.21 -17.91
N LYS A 112 -0.45 5.39 -17.82
CA LYS A 112 -1.13 6.64 -18.22
C LYS A 112 -1.13 7.70 -17.12
N ASN A 113 -1.36 7.31 -15.90
CA ASN A 113 -1.69 8.21 -14.80
C ASN A 113 -0.64 8.25 -13.68
N GLY A 114 0.19 7.20 -13.56
CA GLY A 114 1.21 7.01 -12.52
C GLY A 114 2.63 6.99 -13.09
N LEU A 115 3.48 6.14 -12.51
CA LEU A 115 4.85 5.93 -12.98
C LEU A 115 5.17 4.44 -13.01
N MET A 116 5.64 3.97 -14.16
CA MET A 116 6.27 2.66 -14.32
C MET A 116 7.78 2.81 -14.39
N LEU A 117 8.52 1.94 -13.70
CA LEU A 117 9.99 1.89 -13.73
C LEU A 117 10.48 0.48 -14.07
N SER A 118 11.59 0.40 -14.79
CA SER A 118 12.29 -0.85 -15.05
C SER A 118 13.79 -0.63 -15.23
N ALA A 119 14.61 -1.55 -14.71
CA ALA A 119 16.04 -1.61 -14.97
C ALA A 119 16.36 -2.48 -16.22
N TYR A 120 15.35 -2.88 -16.99
CA TYR A 120 15.48 -3.82 -18.12
C TYR A 120 15.09 -3.13 -19.42
N LYS A 121 15.81 -3.49 -20.51
CA LYS A 121 15.55 -2.99 -21.86
C LYS A 121 14.26 -3.57 -22.43
N GLU A 122 13.78 -2.95 -23.49
CA GLU A 122 12.66 -3.48 -24.27
C GLU A 122 12.95 -4.92 -24.71
N ASN A 123 11.89 -5.73 -24.78
CA ASN A 123 11.93 -7.18 -25.08
C ASN A 123 12.59 -8.08 -24.02
N GLU A 124 13.11 -7.55 -22.91
CA GLU A 124 13.64 -8.37 -21.83
C GLU A 124 12.51 -8.96 -20.98
N LYS A 125 12.38 -10.28 -20.97
CA LYS A 125 11.37 -11.01 -20.18
C LYS A 125 11.82 -11.16 -18.73
N ALA A 126 10.86 -11.16 -17.82
CA ALA A 126 11.10 -11.43 -16.40
C ALA A 126 11.71 -12.84 -16.19
N ARG A 127 12.71 -12.92 -15.30
CA ARG A 127 13.40 -14.13 -14.85
C ARG A 127 13.57 -14.12 -13.34
N ASN A 128 13.90 -15.24 -12.72
CA ASN A 128 14.02 -15.32 -11.25
C ASN A 128 14.96 -14.25 -10.68
N TYR A 129 16.12 -14.02 -11.28
CA TYR A 129 17.09 -13.02 -10.81
C TYR A 129 16.59 -11.57 -11.03
N THR A 130 15.79 -11.32 -12.08
CA THR A 130 15.26 -9.96 -12.33
C THR A 130 14.24 -9.55 -11.28
N PHE A 131 13.48 -10.49 -10.71
CA PHE A 131 12.59 -10.20 -9.57
C PHE A 131 13.37 -9.79 -8.32
N VAL A 132 14.54 -10.40 -8.08
CA VAL A 132 15.39 -10.09 -6.91
C VAL A 132 15.89 -8.65 -6.98
N LEU A 133 16.47 -8.24 -8.13
CA LEU A 133 16.94 -6.86 -8.33
C LEU A 133 15.78 -5.85 -8.27
N ARG A 134 14.66 -6.15 -8.93
CA ARG A 134 13.48 -5.31 -8.90
C ARG A 134 12.97 -5.09 -7.48
N ASN A 135 12.97 -6.12 -6.63
CA ASN A 135 12.56 -6.00 -5.23
C ASN A 135 13.47 -5.05 -4.45
N GLU A 136 14.78 -5.06 -4.74
CA GLU A 136 15.71 -4.12 -4.13
C GLU A 136 15.38 -2.67 -4.52
N ILE A 137 15.04 -2.40 -5.79
CA ILE A 137 14.59 -1.07 -6.26
C ILE A 137 13.30 -0.64 -5.54
N VAL A 138 12.30 -1.53 -5.45
CA VAL A 138 11.04 -1.24 -4.73
C VAL A 138 11.33 -0.82 -3.30
N VAL A 139 12.16 -1.58 -2.59
CA VAL A 139 12.52 -1.30 -1.18
C VAL A 139 13.30 0.01 -1.06
N SER A 140 14.23 0.26 -1.97
CA SER A 140 15.06 1.46 -1.93
C SER A 140 14.27 2.74 -2.11
N LEU A 141 13.26 2.74 -2.97
CA LEU A 141 12.46 3.94 -3.27
C LEU A 141 11.59 4.39 -2.08
N GLY A 142 11.07 3.48 -1.26
CA GLY A 142 10.21 3.85 -0.13
C GLY A 142 11.02 4.20 1.11
N ASP A 143 10.58 5.18 1.88
CA ASP A 143 11.19 5.55 3.17
C ASP A 143 11.09 4.42 4.21
N ILE A 144 9.98 3.68 4.17
CA ILE A 144 9.72 2.49 4.97
C ILE A 144 9.18 1.37 4.07
N LEU A 145 9.25 0.13 4.58
CA LEU A 145 8.66 -1.04 3.93
C LEU A 145 7.47 -1.56 4.74
N ILE A 146 6.34 -1.77 4.08
CA ILE A 146 5.19 -2.47 4.67
C ILE A 146 5.03 -3.81 3.97
N VAL A 147 5.00 -4.89 4.75
CA VAL A 147 4.79 -6.25 4.28
C VAL A 147 3.50 -6.79 4.88
N THR A 148 2.42 -6.78 4.12
CA THR A 148 1.12 -7.10 4.68
C THR A 148 0.88 -8.59 4.92
N GLN A 149 1.57 -9.48 4.20
CA GLN A 149 1.58 -10.93 4.46
C GLN A 149 2.80 -11.58 3.80
N ALA A 150 3.52 -12.43 4.53
CA ALA A 150 4.60 -13.26 3.96
C ALA A 150 4.77 -14.56 4.75
N ASP A 151 4.82 -15.68 4.04
CA ASP A 151 5.11 -16.99 4.62
C ASP A 151 6.61 -17.29 4.59
N ILE A 152 7.01 -18.36 5.30
CA ILE A 152 8.37 -18.88 5.31
C ILE A 152 8.80 -19.19 3.87
N ASN A 153 10.03 -18.88 3.52
CA ASN A 153 10.63 -19.09 2.20
C ASN A 153 9.99 -18.30 1.04
N SER A 154 9.22 -17.24 1.34
CA SER A 154 8.68 -16.37 0.27
C SER A 154 9.71 -15.38 -0.26
N GLY A 155 9.60 -15.02 -1.54
CA GLY A 155 10.42 -13.95 -2.13
C GLY A 155 10.26 -12.58 -1.43
N THR A 156 9.17 -12.39 -0.71
CA THR A 156 8.90 -11.19 0.09
C THR A 156 9.88 -11.04 1.27
N LEU A 157 10.37 -12.15 1.84
CA LEU A 157 11.39 -12.11 2.89
C LEU A 157 12.71 -11.51 2.37
N THR A 158 13.02 -11.67 1.09
CA THR A 158 14.18 -11.00 0.47
C THR A 158 14.02 -9.48 0.51
N SER A 159 12.81 -8.96 0.29
CA SER A 159 12.52 -7.52 0.41
C SER A 159 12.69 -7.02 1.86
N ILE A 160 12.24 -7.79 2.85
CA ILE A 160 12.47 -7.47 4.27
C ILE A 160 13.98 -7.40 4.56
N ASN A 161 14.75 -8.39 4.10
CA ASN A 161 16.19 -8.41 4.30
C ASN A 161 16.89 -7.21 3.66
N TYR A 162 16.45 -6.75 2.48
CA TYR A 162 16.96 -5.52 1.88
C TYR A 162 16.64 -4.31 2.75
N ALA A 163 15.39 -4.16 3.22
CA ALA A 163 14.99 -3.05 4.06
C ALA A 163 15.80 -2.97 5.37
N LEU A 164 15.98 -4.10 6.05
CA LEU A 164 16.77 -4.18 7.28
C LEU A 164 18.25 -3.83 7.03
N LYS A 165 18.86 -4.30 5.92
CA LYS A 165 20.23 -3.94 5.54
C LYS A 165 20.39 -2.46 5.20
N MET A 166 19.35 -1.81 4.68
CA MET A 166 19.30 -0.39 4.38
C MET A 166 18.92 0.46 5.60
N GLY A 167 18.75 -0.15 6.79
CA GLY A 167 18.34 0.55 8.02
C GLY A 167 16.91 1.08 8.00
N LYS A 168 16.06 0.57 7.08
CA LYS A 168 14.68 1.03 6.97
C LYS A 168 13.78 0.33 7.98
N LYS A 169 12.81 1.08 8.53
CA LYS A 169 11.75 0.48 9.35
C LYS A 169 10.87 -0.43 8.49
N VAL A 170 10.54 -1.59 9.03
CA VAL A 170 9.64 -2.55 8.40
C VAL A 170 8.41 -2.73 9.27
N PHE A 171 7.24 -2.71 8.64
CA PHE A 171 5.95 -2.89 9.30
C PHE A 171 5.17 -4.04 8.66
N THR A 172 4.29 -4.65 9.45
CA THR A 172 3.38 -5.71 8.99
C THR A 172 2.02 -5.59 9.66
N LEU A 173 1.01 -6.28 9.12
CA LEU A 173 -0.28 -6.45 9.77
C LEU A 173 -0.20 -7.56 10.83
N PRO A 174 -1.02 -7.52 11.89
CA PRO A 174 -1.19 -8.66 12.79
C PRO A 174 -1.90 -9.79 12.05
N HIS A 175 -1.52 -11.04 12.33
CA HIS A 175 -2.11 -12.24 11.74
C HIS A 175 -2.51 -13.24 12.81
N ARG A 176 -3.46 -14.12 12.47
CA ARG A 176 -3.83 -15.26 13.33
C ARG A 176 -2.67 -16.26 13.43
N LEU A 177 -2.74 -17.12 14.44
CA LEU A 177 -1.80 -18.24 14.55
C LEU A 177 -1.76 -19.04 13.25
N ASN A 178 -0.56 -19.45 12.83
CA ASN A 178 -0.30 -20.20 11.58
C ASN A 178 -0.56 -19.43 10.26
N GLU A 179 -0.86 -18.13 10.30
CA GLU A 179 -0.90 -17.29 9.12
C GLU A 179 0.35 -16.41 9.05
N SER A 180 0.86 -16.12 7.85
CA SER A 180 2.01 -15.21 7.65
C SER A 180 3.23 -15.54 8.53
N LEU A 181 3.58 -16.81 8.60
CA LEU A 181 4.62 -17.30 9.51
C LEU A 181 5.97 -16.61 9.31
N GLY A 182 6.25 -16.14 8.09
CA GLY A 182 7.47 -15.37 7.80
C GLY A 182 7.52 -14.05 8.58
N THR A 183 6.43 -13.27 8.57
CA THR A 183 6.37 -12.00 9.32
C THR A 183 6.28 -12.24 10.83
N GLN A 184 5.48 -13.23 11.26
CA GLN A 184 5.37 -13.55 12.69
C GLN A 184 6.72 -13.94 13.33
N ASN A 185 7.56 -14.71 12.63
CA ASN A 185 8.88 -15.05 13.11
C ASN A 185 9.79 -13.81 13.27
N LEU A 186 9.67 -12.84 12.38
CA LEU A 186 10.43 -11.59 12.46
C LEU A 186 9.91 -10.66 13.57
N ILE A 187 8.59 -10.67 13.83
CA ILE A 187 8.01 -9.97 15.00
C ILE A 187 8.58 -10.53 16.31
N LYS A 188 8.61 -11.86 16.46
CA LYS A 188 9.19 -12.54 17.64
C LYS A 188 10.66 -12.16 17.87
N GLN A 189 11.39 -11.84 16.81
CA GLN A 189 12.79 -11.42 16.86
C GLN A 189 12.94 -9.91 17.05
N ASN A 190 11.87 -9.15 17.21
CA ASN A 190 11.84 -7.68 17.27
C ASN A 190 12.51 -6.99 16.07
N LEU A 191 12.49 -7.63 14.90
CA LEU A 191 13.09 -7.09 13.66
C LEU A 191 12.14 -6.21 12.86
N ILE A 192 10.83 -6.39 13.04
CA ILE A 192 9.78 -5.64 12.35
C ILE A 192 8.66 -5.24 13.32
N ASN A 193 7.92 -4.19 12.97
CA ASN A 193 6.86 -3.61 13.78
C ASN A 193 5.48 -4.04 13.28
N VAL A 194 4.47 -3.99 14.15
CA VAL A 194 3.09 -4.37 13.82
C VAL A 194 2.21 -3.13 13.76
N ILE A 195 1.39 -3.03 12.72
CA ILE A 195 0.34 -2.01 12.56
C ILE A 195 -0.93 -2.56 13.17
N TYR A 196 -1.30 -2.12 14.36
CA TYR A 196 -2.54 -2.53 15.03
C TYR A 196 -3.73 -1.65 14.67
N ASP A 197 -3.49 -0.36 14.42
CA ASP A 197 -4.48 0.59 13.93
C ASP A 197 -3.92 1.35 12.72
N ILE A 198 -4.68 1.35 11.62
CA ILE A 198 -4.24 1.99 10.38
C ILE A 198 -4.32 3.52 10.48
N ASP A 199 -5.31 4.06 11.18
CA ASP A 199 -5.46 5.51 11.30
C ASP A 199 -4.35 6.09 12.17
N GLU A 200 -4.07 5.48 13.33
CA GLU A 200 -2.94 5.86 14.18
C GLU A 200 -1.61 5.74 13.43
N PHE A 201 -1.40 4.65 12.69
CA PHE A 201 -0.19 4.45 11.89
C PHE A 201 -0.01 5.54 10.83
N VAL A 202 -1.08 5.89 10.10
CA VAL A 202 -1.05 6.95 9.09
C VAL A 202 -0.75 8.30 9.74
N GLU A 203 -1.33 8.61 10.89
CA GLU A 203 -1.03 9.82 11.65
C GLU A 203 0.43 9.87 12.11
N GLU A 204 0.97 8.76 12.62
CA GLU A 204 2.38 8.66 13.04
C GLU A 204 3.34 8.92 11.88
N ILE A 205 3.10 8.30 10.72
CA ILE A 205 3.99 8.38 9.57
C ILE A 205 3.91 9.74 8.86
N THR A 206 2.73 10.36 8.85
CA THR A 206 2.50 11.59 8.09
C THR A 206 2.63 12.85 8.93
N GLY A 207 2.43 12.75 10.24
CA GLY A 207 2.24 13.89 11.15
C GLY A 207 0.92 14.62 10.91
N ILE A 208 0.09 14.16 9.97
CA ILE A 208 -1.22 14.73 9.67
C ILE A 208 -2.22 14.08 10.62
N LYS A 209 -2.55 14.77 11.70
CA LYS A 209 -3.71 14.37 12.50
C LYS A 209 -4.92 14.43 11.59
N LYS A 210 -5.63 13.31 11.46
CA LYS A 210 -6.98 13.36 10.94
C LYS A 210 -7.66 14.40 11.83
N ASN A 211 -8.05 15.55 11.28
CA ASN A 211 -9.11 16.30 11.88
C ASN A 211 -10.26 15.30 11.96
N SER A 212 -10.34 14.60 13.06
CA SER A 212 -11.60 14.07 13.49
C SER A 212 -12.43 15.33 13.67
N ILE A 213 -13.12 15.76 12.64
CA ILE A 213 -14.44 16.26 12.88
C ILE A 213 -15.01 15.10 13.69
N GLN A 214 -14.93 15.23 15.01
CA GLN A 214 -15.66 14.34 15.90
C GLN A 214 -17.09 14.62 15.53
N ASP A 215 -17.54 13.81 14.56
CA ASP A 215 -18.92 13.84 14.16
C ASP A 215 -19.67 13.35 15.39
N GLU A 216 -20.10 14.31 16.20
CA GLU A 216 -20.79 14.04 17.47
C GLU A 216 -21.95 13.06 17.27
N VAL A 217 -22.54 13.08 16.06
CA VAL A 217 -23.63 12.18 15.69
C VAL A 217 -23.11 10.76 15.54
N LEU A 218 -22.05 10.54 14.75
CA LEU A 218 -21.46 9.20 14.59
C LEU A 218 -20.84 8.71 15.89
N LEU A 219 -20.22 9.59 16.69
CA LEU A 219 -19.68 9.22 18.00
C LEU A 219 -20.80 8.75 18.95
N PHE A 220 -21.93 9.43 18.93
CA PHE A 220 -23.11 9.06 19.71
C PHE A 220 -23.68 7.72 19.20
N CYS A 221 -23.76 7.54 17.89
CA CYS A 221 -24.26 6.33 17.25
C CYS A 221 -23.39 5.08 17.49
N LYS A 222 -22.10 5.22 17.86
CA LYS A 222 -21.24 4.08 18.25
C LYS A 222 -21.79 3.28 19.43
N ASN A 223 -22.60 3.89 20.28
CA ASN A 223 -23.21 3.24 21.43
C ASN A 223 -24.55 2.54 21.09
N ASN A 224 -24.89 2.40 19.81
CA ASN A 224 -26.16 1.83 19.33
C ASN A 224 -27.38 2.42 20.05
N PRO A 225 -27.55 3.76 20.09
CA PRO A 225 -28.66 4.40 20.77
C PRO A 225 -30.00 3.99 20.13
N SER A 226 -31.07 4.16 20.88
CA SER A 226 -32.42 4.08 20.29
C SER A 226 -32.66 5.21 19.29
N TYR A 227 -33.51 4.97 18.30
CA TYR A 227 -33.89 6.01 17.33
C TYR A 227 -34.43 7.28 18.03
N GLU A 228 -35.22 7.08 19.06
CA GLU A 228 -35.80 8.18 19.83
C GLU A 228 -34.75 9.02 20.56
N GLU A 229 -33.79 8.39 21.22
CA GLU A 229 -32.65 9.07 21.85
C GLU A 229 -31.82 9.86 20.84
N ALA A 230 -31.58 9.31 19.68
CA ALA A 230 -30.78 9.95 18.64
C ALA A 230 -31.54 11.12 17.99
N MET A 231 -32.84 10.96 17.72
CA MET A 231 -33.68 12.02 17.18
C MET A 231 -33.87 13.18 18.19
N ASN A 232 -33.95 12.88 19.46
CA ASN A 232 -34.02 13.92 20.48
C ASN A 232 -32.74 14.76 20.57
N LYS A 233 -31.57 14.10 20.34
CA LYS A 233 -30.28 14.78 20.42
C LYS A 233 -29.85 15.45 19.11
N PHE A 234 -30.15 14.84 17.97
CA PHE A 234 -29.69 15.26 16.64
C PHE A 234 -30.79 15.17 15.56
N PRO A 235 -31.95 15.85 15.74
CA PRO A 235 -33.16 15.58 14.96
C PRO A 235 -32.97 15.67 13.42
N ASN A 236 -32.21 16.65 12.95
CA ASN A 236 -32.04 16.87 11.52
C ASN A 236 -30.91 16.00 10.90
N LYS A 237 -29.93 15.61 11.70
CA LYS A 237 -28.76 14.90 11.24
C LYS A 237 -28.94 13.38 11.13
N ILE A 238 -29.81 12.81 11.95
CA ILE A 238 -30.10 11.37 11.91
C ILE A 238 -30.72 10.99 10.56
N PHE A 239 -31.69 11.76 10.10
CA PHE A 239 -32.32 11.53 8.80
C PHE A 239 -31.37 11.76 7.62
N GLU A 240 -30.55 12.82 7.68
CA GLU A 240 -29.52 13.09 6.67
C GLU A 240 -28.51 11.93 6.56
N TYR A 241 -28.05 11.40 7.70
CA TYR A 241 -27.06 10.32 7.75
C TYR A 241 -27.61 8.96 7.33
N GLU A 242 -28.90 8.73 7.54
CA GLU A 242 -29.57 7.55 7.01
C GLU A 242 -29.66 7.62 5.47
N LEU A 243 -30.05 8.78 4.91
CA LEU A 243 -30.08 9.01 3.46
C LEU A 243 -28.71 8.92 2.80
N GLU A 244 -27.66 9.37 3.49
CA GLU A 244 -26.27 9.27 3.01
C GLU A 244 -25.66 7.87 3.20
N GLY A 245 -26.40 6.93 3.80
CA GLY A 245 -25.92 5.57 4.06
C GLY A 245 -24.77 5.50 5.09
N LYS A 246 -24.67 6.46 5.98
CA LYS A 246 -23.70 6.47 7.10
C LYS A 246 -24.18 5.67 8.31
N ILE A 247 -25.49 5.63 8.49
CA ILE A 247 -26.16 4.88 9.54
C ILE A 247 -27.35 4.11 8.97
N LYS A 248 -27.77 3.06 9.67
CA LYS A 248 -29.04 2.36 9.42
C LYS A 248 -29.85 2.25 10.72
N ILE A 249 -31.17 2.18 10.58
CA ILE A 249 -32.07 1.91 11.68
C ILE A 249 -32.48 0.45 11.61
N GLU A 250 -32.15 -0.32 12.63
CA GLU A 250 -32.47 -1.73 12.72
C GLU A 250 -33.02 -2.04 14.12
N ASN A 251 -34.22 -2.63 14.19
CA ASN A 251 -34.91 -2.93 15.45
C ASN A 251 -35.06 -1.72 16.41
N GLY A 252 -35.31 -0.53 15.85
CA GLY A 252 -35.49 0.72 16.62
C GLY A 252 -34.18 1.28 17.20
N ARG A 253 -33.02 0.75 16.80
CA ARG A 253 -31.69 1.22 17.18
C ARG A 253 -30.89 1.68 15.97
N ILE A 254 -29.99 2.65 16.19
CA ILE A 254 -29.12 3.17 15.14
C ILE A 254 -27.81 2.37 15.14
N GLN A 255 -27.40 1.95 13.97
CA GLN A 255 -26.11 1.31 13.70
C GLN A 255 -25.34 2.11 12.66
N ILE A 256 -24.03 2.24 12.84
CA ILE A 256 -23.12 2.84 11.86
C ILE A 256 -22.85 1.78 10.77
N LEU A 257 -22.85 2.19 9.50
CA LEU A 257 -22.56 1.36 8.33
C LEU A 257 -21.07 1.37 7.97
#